data_e0eabc5564c1972c4547cab09f2c1e32
#
_entry.id   e0eabc5564c1972c4547cab09f2c1e32
#
_cell.length_a   1.000
_cell.length_b   1.000
_cell.length_c   1.000
_cell.angle_alpha   90.00
_cell.angle_beta   90.00
_cell.angle_gamma   90.00
#
_symmetry.space_group_name_H-M   'P 1'
#
loop_
_entity.id
_entity.type
_entity.pdbx_description
1 polymer ?
#
loop_
_entity_poly.entity_id
_entity_poly.type
_entity_poly.pdbx_seq_one_letter_code
_entity_poly.pdbx_strand_id
1 'polypeptide(L)'
;FQPNLTGLEMDGIADSTFQTIMKCDVDIRKDLYANIVLSGGTTMFPGISERMSKEVTALAPASIKVKIVAPPERKYSVWIGGSILASLSTFQSMWISKEEYDESGPSIVHRKCF
;
A
#
# COMPACT_ATOMS: atom_id res chain seq x y z
N PHE A 1 15.38 2.56 -6.15
CA PHE A 1 16.06 2.55 -4.85
C PHE A 1 16.99 3.76 -4.67
N GLN A 2 17.60 4.25 -5.71
CA GLN A 2 18.57 5.36 -5.67
C GLN A 2 18.24 6.42 -6.74
N PRO A 3 17.21 7.26 -6.52
CA PRO A 3 16.78 8.27 -7.50
C PRO A 3 17.87 9.30 -7.84
N ASN A 4 18.79 9.53 -6.93
CA ASN A 4 19.93 10.44 -7.16
C ASN A 4 20.80 10.04 -8.35
N LEU A 5 20.85 8.76 -8.72
CA LEU A 5 21.55 8.30 -9.91
C LEU A 5 20.96 8.83 -11.22
N THR A 6 19.70 9.27 -11.19
CA THR A 6 18.99 9.89 -12.31
C THR A 6 18.84 11.41 -12.15
N GLY A 7 19.55 12.00 -11.19
CA GLY A 7 19.51 13.44 -10.93
C GLY A 7 18.27 13.92 -10.13
N LEU A 8 17.53 12.98 -9.52
CA LEU A 8 16.38 13.31 -8.71
C LEU A 8 16.77 13.40 -7.23
N GLU A 9 16.53 14.56 -6.62
CA GLU A 9 16.75 14.78 -5.19
C GLU A 9 15.53 14.31 -4.38
N MET A 10 15.39 12.99 -4.28
CA MET A 10 14.31 12.35 -3.52
C MET A 10 14.74 11.01 -2.95
N ASP A 11 14.03 10.57 -1.94
CA ASP A 11 14.28 9.28 -1.31
C ASP A 11 13.88 8.11 -2.23
N GLY A 12 14.60 7.01 -2.11
CA GLY A 12 14.21 5.74 -2.74
C GLY A 12 13.01 5.09 -2.04
N ILE A 13 12.47 4.04 -2.64
CA ILE A 13 11.27 3.37 -2.12
C ILE A 13 11.49 2.76 -0.74
N ALA A 14 12.67 2.25 -0.43
CA ALA A 14 12.98 1.67 0.88
C ALA A 14 13.06 2.75 1.97
N ASP A 15 13.74 3.86 1.68
CA ASP A 15 13.84 5.01 2.60
C ASP A 15 12.46 5.62 2.84
N SER A 16 11.68 5.82 1.79
CA SER A 16 10.31 6.35 1.89
C SER A 16 9.41 5.43 2.72
N THR A 17 9.54 4.11 2.56
CA THR A 17 8.81 3.12 3.38
C THR A 17 9.19 3.25 4.85
N PHE A 18 10.49 3.28 5.14
CA PHE A 18 10.99 3.44 6.51
C PHE A 18 10.48 4.73 7.15
N GLN A 19 10.62 5.86 6.47
CA GLN A 19 10.16 7.16 6.98
C GLN A 19 8.64 7.18 7.20
N THR A 20 7.87 6.55 6.32
CA THR A 20 6.41 6.45 6.47
C THR A 20 6.04 5.66 7.72
N ILE A 21 6.70 4.53 7.96
CA ILE A 21 6.49 3.73 9.17
C ILE A 21 6.88 4.52 10.42
N MET A 22 7.97 5.29 10.37
CA MET A 22 8.42 6.11 11.50
C MET A 22 7.46 7.25 11.85
N LYS A 23 6.63 7.69 10.91
CA LYS A 23 5.55 8.67 11.15
C LYS A 23 4.29 8.06 11.78
N CYS A 24 4.19 6.73 11.78
CA CYS A 24 3.07 6.03 12.42
C CYS A 24 3.32 5.87 13.93
N ASP A 25 2.24 5.55 14.64
CA ASP A 25 2.31 5.22 16.07
C ASP A 25 3.30 4.09 16.32
N VAL A 26 4.10 4.22 17.39
CA VAL A 26 5.14 3.26 17.75
C VAL A 26 4.59 1.84 17.95
N ASP A 27 3.38 1.73 18.52
CA ASP A 27 2.76 0.44 18.85
C ASP A 27 2.41 -0.40 17.63
N ILE A 28 2.19 0.22 16.46
CA ILE A 28 1.85 -0.49 15.21
C ILE A 28 3.05 -0.71 14.28
N ARG A 29 4.20 -0.10 14.53
CA ARG A 29 5.36 -0.17 13.63
C ARG A 29 5.83 -1.60 13.39
N LYS A 30 5.84 -2.44 14.43
CA LYS A 30 6.21 -3.86 14.31
C LYS A 30 5.34 -4.59 13.30
N ASP A 31 4.03 -4.36 13.35
CA ASP A 31 3.08 -4.97 12.42
C ASP A 31 3.24 -4.43 11.00
N LEU A 32 3.54 -3.12 10.86
CA LEU A 32 3.80 -2.52 9.56
C LEU A 32 5.06 -3.11 8.90
N TYR A 33 6.15 -3.27 9.64
CA TYR A 33 7.36 -3.93 9.12
C TYR A 33 7.13 -5.39 8.72
N ALA A 34 6.25 -6.09 9.41
CA ALA A 34 5.91 -7.47 9.11
C ALA A 34 4.94 -7.63 7.93
N ASN A 35 4.37 -6.55 7.42
CA ASN A 35 3.33 -6.56 6.40
C ASN A 35 3.55 -5.49 5.30
N ILE A 36 4.75 -5.41 4.77
CA ILE A 36 5.04 -4.54 3.63
C ILE A 36 4.60 -5.26 2.35
N VAL A 37 3.59 -4.73 1.68
CA VAL A 37 2.99 -5.34 0.49
C VAL A 37 3.45 -4.61 -0.76
N LEU A 38 3.96 -5.36 -1.74
CA LEU A 38 4.27 -4.86 -3.07
C LEU A 38 3.08 -5.11 -4.00
N SER A 39 2.70 -4.10 -4.77
CA SER A 39 1.58 -4.15 -5.72
C SER A 39 1.88 -3.29 -6.94
N GLY A 40 1.24 -3.62 -8.04
CA GLY A 40 1.36 -2.89 -9.30
C GLY A 40 2.44 -3.43 -10.25
N GLY A 41 2.34 -3.07 -11.52
CA GLY A 41 3.20 -3.59 -12.59
C GLY A 41 4.69 -3.30 -12.39
N THR A 42 5.04 -2.13 -11.87
CA THR A 42 6.44 -1.75 -11.62
C THR A 42 7.09 -2.61 -10.53
N THR A 43 6.31 -3.27 -9.66
CA THR A 43 6.84 -4.18 -8.65
C THR A 43 7.17 -5.58 -9.18
N MET A 44 6.97 -5.83 -10.47
CA MET A 44 7.22 -7.13 -11.10
C MET A 44 8.69 -7.36 -11.48
N PHE A 45 9.58 -6.39 -11.30
CA PHE A 45 11.01 -6.57 -11.58
C PHE A 45 11.57 -7.74 -10.77
N PRO A 46 12.34 -8.65 -11.42
CA PRO A 46 13.01 -9.75 -10.72
C PRO A 46 13.91 -9.24 -9.59
N GLY A 47 13.83 -9.87 -8.43
CA GLY A 47 14.66 -9.53 -7.28
C GLY A 47 14.22 -8.31 -6.48
N ILE A 48 13.10 -7.66 -6.84
CA ILE A 48 12.66 -6.45 -6.13
C ILE A 48 12.29 -6.72 -4.67
N SER A 49 11.65 -7.85 -4.38
CA SER A 49 11.26 -8.20 -3.01
C SER A 49 12.47 -8.48 -2.12
N GLU A 50 13.46 -9.18 -2.62
CA GLU A 50 14.72 -9.46 -1.93
C GLU A 50 15.49 -8.16 -1.69
N ARG A 51 15.59 -7.31 -2.70
CA ARG A 51 16.22 -6.00 -2.56
C ARG A 51 15.51 -5.12 -1.55
N MET A 52 14.18 -5.05 -1.62
CA MET A 52 13.37 -4.29 -0.67
C MET A 52 13.54 -4.81 0.76
N SER A 53 13.53 -6.13 0.94
CA SER A 53 13.77 -6.77 2.24
C SER A 53 15.12 -6.39 2.82
N LYS A 54 16.18 -6.47 2.00
CA LYS A 54 17.56 -6.11 2.40
C LYS A 54 17.66 -4.65 2.84
N GLU A 55 17.15 -3.74 2.01
CA GLU A 55 17.27 -2.30 2.28
C GLU A 55 16.44 -1.87 3.50
N VAL A 56 15.20 -2.34 3.63
CA VAL A 56 14.36 -2.01 4.78
C VAL A 56 14.89 -2.63 6.06
N THR A 57 15.43 -3.85 6.01
CA THR A 57 16.05 -4.49 7.19
C THR A 57 17.27 -3.72 7.67
N ALA A 58 18.05 -3.14 6.77
CA ALA A 58 19.19 -2.31 7.14
C ALA A 58 18.80 -1.01 7.86
N LEU A 59 17.61 -0.49 7.61
CA LEU A 59 17.08 0.72 8.23
C LEU A 59 16.27 0.44 9.51
N ALA A 60 15.61 -0.71 9.58
CA ALA A 60 14.75 -1.10 10.68
C ALA A 60 15.55 -1.46 11.94
N PRO A 61 14.96 -1.29 13.15
CA PRO A 61 15.58 -1.79 14.38
C PRO A 61 15.88 -3.29 14.32
N ALA A 62 17.05 -3.71 14.79
CA ALA A 62 17.52 -5.09 14.70
C ALA A 62 16.59 -6.15 15.35
N SER A 63 15.78 -5.72 16.30
CA SER A 63 14.81 -6.58 17.00
C SER A 63 13.51 -6.82 16.21
N ILE A 64 13.31 -6.12 15.10
CA ILE A 64 12.07 -6.16 14.32
C ILE A 64 12.26 -7.01 13.07
N LYS A 65 11.35 -7.97 12.86
CA LYS A 65 11.33 -8.78 11.65
C LYS A 65 10.65 -8.03 10.52
N VAL A 66 11.38 -7.83 9.42
CA VAL A 66 10.86 -7.27 8.18
C VAL A 66 10.35 -8.39 7.28
N LYS A 67 9.14 -8.25 6.75
CA LYS A 67 8.56 -9.18 5.77
C LYS A 67 8.00 -8.39 4.60
N ILE A 68 8.44 -8.77 3.41
CA ILE A 68 7.90 -8.24 2.15
C ILE A 68 6.93 -9.27 1.57
N VAL A 69 5.71 -8.84 1.31
CA VAL A 69 4.65 -9.65 0.70
C VAL A 69 4.56 -9.25 -0.77
N ALA A 70 4.99 -10.12 -1.67
CA ALA A 70 5.02 -9.88 -3.10
C ALA A 70 4.30 -11.02 -3.85
N PRO A 71 2.96 -11.04 -3.87
CA PRO A 71 2.19 -12.09 -4.55
C PRO A 71 2.54 -12.16 -6.04
N PRO A 72 2.52 -13.36 -6.66
CA PRO A 72 2.76 -13.49 -8.11
C PRO A 72 1.79 -12.67 -8.97
N GLU A 73 0.53 -12.54 -8.50
CA GLU A 73 -0.54 -11.78 -9.18
C GLU A 73 -0.55 -10.27 -8.85
N ARG A 74 0.48 -9.75 -8.20
CA ARG A 74 0.51 -8.37 -7.67
C ARG A 74 0.35 -7.27 -8.73
N LYS A 75 0.61 -7.58 -9.99
CA LYS A 75 0.29 -6.66 -11.09
C LYS A 75 -1.20 -6.31 -11.13
N TYR A 76 -2.05 -7.26 -10.74
CA TYR A 76 -3.51 -7.14 -10.76
C TYR A 76 -4.17 -7.28 -9.39
N SER A 77 -3.42 -7.36 -8.31
CA SER A 77 -3.98 -7.64 -6.97
C SER A 77 -4.97 -6.56 -6.50
N VAL A 78 -4.76 -5.31 -6.87
CA VAL A 78 -5.70 -4.23 -6.55
C VAL A 78 -7.04 -4.42 -7.27
N TRP A 79 -7.00 -4.75 -8.57
CA TRP A 79 -8.21 -5.02 -9.36
C TRP A 79 -8.95 -6.26 -8.84
N ILE A 80 -8.21 -7.33 -8.54
CA ILE A 80 -8.78 -8.56 -7.95
C ILE A 80 -9.46 -8.24 -6.61
N GLY A 81 -8.79 -7.49 -5.73
CA GLY A 81 -9.35 -7.08 -4.44
C GLY A 81 -10.61 -6.24 -4.58
N GLY A 82 -10.62 -5.29 -5.51
CA GLY A 82 -11.80 -4.49 -5.85
C GLY A 82 -12.95 -5.35 -6.36
N SER A 83 -12.66 -6.33 -7.22
CA SER A 83 -13.68 -7.26 -7.74
C SER A 83 -14.27 -8.14 -6.65
N ILE A 84 -13.43 -8.65 -5.74
CA ILE A 84 -13.89 -9.43 -4.58
C ILE A 84 -14.79 -8.56 -3.70
N LEU A 85 -14.34 -7.36 -3.34
CA LEU A 85 -15.09 -6.44 -2.50
C LEU A 85 -16.45 -6.11 -3.12
N ALA A 86 -16.47 -5.78 -4.41
CA ALA A 86 -17.70 -5.44 -5.15
C ALA A 86 -18.68 -6.62 -5.27
N SER A 87 -18.21 -7.86 -5.17
CA SER A 87 -19.05 -9.06 -5.23
C SER A 87 -19.70 -9.42 -3.88
N LEU A 88 -19.25 -8.81 -2.79
CA LEU A 88 -19.80 -9.07 -1.46
C LEU A 88 -21.16 -8.38 -1.31
N SER A 89 -22.16 -9.12 -0.81
CA SER A 89 -23.51 -8.56 -0.55
C SER A 89 -23.49 -7.40 0.45
N THR A 90 -22.60 -7.46 1.44
CA THR A 90 -22.41 -6.41 2.45
C THR A 90 -21.84 -5.11 1.86
N PHE A 91 -21.14 -5.18 0.72
CA PHE A 91 -20.59 -4.00 0.07
C PHE A 91 -21.65 -3.18 -0.68
N GLN A 92 -22.75 -3.78 -1.08
CA GLN A 92 -23.85 -3.09 -1.80
C GLN A 92 -24.42 -1.91 -1.01
N SER A 93 -24.48 -2.02 0.32
CA SER A 93 -24.92 -0.92 1.20
C SER A 93 -23.96 0.26 1.26
N MET A 94 -22.71 0.05 0.80
CA MET A 94 -21.66 1.07 0.81
C MET A 94 -21.60 1.88 -0.50
N TRP A 95 -22.31 1.44 -1.53
CA TRP A 95 -22.38 2.18 -2.80
C TRP A 95 -23.16 3.46 -2.65
N ILE A 96 -22.82 4.45 -3.46
CA ILE A 96 -23.61 5.67 -3.63
C ILE A 96 -24.68 5.37 -4.69
N SER A 97 -25.95 5.37 -4.29
CA SER A 97 -27.04 5.24 -5.26
C SER A 97 -27.24 6.56 -6.02
N LYS A 98 -27.95 6.46 -7.15
CA LYS A 98 -28.29 7.64 -7.94
C LYS A 98 -29.13 8.62 -7.12
N GLU A 99 -30.10 8.11 -6.36
CA GLU A 99 -30.97 8.91 -5.50
C GLU A 99 -30.17 9.67 -4.44
N GLU A 100 -29.24 8.99 -3.75
CA GLU A 100 -28.36 9.62 -2.75
C GLU A 100 -27.49 10.72 -3.36
N TYR A 101 -26.99 10.50 -4.59
CA TYR A 101 -26.21 11.50 -5.30
C TYR A 101 -27.05 12.71 -5.73
N ASP A 102 -28.25 12.46 -6.25
CA ASP A 102 -29.18 13.51 -6.67
C ASP A 102 -29.64 14.40 -5.49
N GLU A 103 -29.80 13.81 -4.29
CA GLU A 103 -30.16 14.53 -3.07
C GLU A 103 -29.00 15.30 -2.43
N SER A 104 -27.83 14.69 -2.36
CA SER A 104 -26.68 15.23 -1.59
C SER A 104 -25.60 15.88 -2.45
N GLY A 105 -25.63 15.62 -3.75
CA GLY A 105 -24.60 16.07 -4.67
C GLY A 105 -23.24 15.38 -4.47
N PRO A 106 -22.15 15.91 -5.07
CA PRO A 106 -20.81 15.29 -4.99
C PRO A 106 -20.26 15.14 -3.56
N SER A 107 -20.74 15.93 -2.61
CA SER A 107 -20.31 15.86 -1.21
C SER A 107 -20.61 14.52 -0.52
N ILE A 108 -21.50 13.70 -1.09
CA ILE A 108 -21.83 12.36 -0.58
C ILE A 108 -20.59 11.46 -0.49
N VAL A 109 -19.57 11.69 -1.32
CA VAL A 109 -18.32 10.93 -1.28
C VAL A 109 -17.62 10.99 0.08
N HIS A 110 -17.69 12.13 0.76
CA HIS A 110 -17.06 12.30 2.08
C HIS A 110 -17.76 11.54 3.21
N ARG A 111 -19.01 11.13 3.00
CA ARG A 111 -19.79 10.34 3.96
C ARG A 111 -19.69 8.84 3.70
N LYS A 112 -19.62 8.43 2.44
CA LYS A 112 -19.71 7.01 2.04
C LYS A 112 -18.40 6.39 1.57
N CYS A 113 -17.44 7.18 1.08
CA CYS A 113 -16.13 6.70 0.66
C CYS A 113 -15.07 7.04 1.73
N PHE A 114 -14.33 6.06 2.12
CA PHE A 114 -13.26 6.17 3.12
C PHE A 114 -11.89 6.02 2.47
#